data_266a0d24c5cf60a9f1494e9203acccd2
#
_entry.id   266a0d24c5cf60a9f1494e9203acccd2
#
_cell.length_a   1.000
_cell.length_b   1.000
_cell.length_c   1.000
_cell.angle_alpha   90.00
_cell.angle_beta   90.00
_cell.angle_gamma   90.00
#
_symmetry.space_group_name_H-M   'P 1'
#
loop_
_entity.id
_entity.type
_entity.pdbx_description
1 polymer ?
#
loop_
_entity_poly.entity_id
_entity_poly.type
_entity_poly.pdbx_seq_one_letter_code
_entity_poly.pdbx_strand_id
1 'polypeptide(L)'
;KWEAQWQQNPTSDVSAIIKRDWWKKWEPKALPNLHYVMQSYDTAFSKDSQSDYSAITTWGVFYENEAGPAQIILCDARRGRWDFPELRRIALEEYKYWDPECVLIEAKASGMPLTQELRQMGIPVTNYTPSRGNDKFTRVNSVAPIFESGMVYAPETVWAEEVIEECAAFPAGEHDDYVDTVAQALRRFREGGFIT
;
A
#
# COMPACT_ATOMS: atom_id res chain seq x y z
N LYS A 1 -33.36 4.65 -4.01
CA LYS A 1 -33.16 5.06 -2.59
C LYS A 1 -31.80 4.69 -2.01
N TRP A 2 -30.81 4.32 -2.83
CA TRP A 2 -29.45 3.93 -2.42
C TRP A 2 -28.38 4.94 -2.83
N GLU A 3 -28.71 5.97 -3.58
CA GLU A 3 -27.73 6.96 -4.07
C GLU A 3 -27.44 8.14 -3.12
N ALA A 4 -28.10 8.20 -1.96
CA ALA A 4 -28.04 9.38 -1.09
C ALA A 4 -27.00 9.30 0.07
N GLN A 5 -26.23 8.21 0.21
CA GLN A 5 -25.25 8.09 1.30
C GLN A 5 -23.78 8.28 0.87
N TRP A 6 -23.53 8.54 -0.40
CA TRP A 6 -22.19 8.75 -0.96
C TRP A 6 -21.80 10.23 -1.09
N GLN A 7 -22.57 11.13 -0.51
CA GLN A 7 -22.28 12.56 -0.54
C GLN A 7 -21.55 13.01 0.72
N GLN A 8 -20.23 13.06 0.59
CA GLN A 8 -19.42 14.21 0.96
C GLN A 8 -19.28 14.51 2.45
N ASN A 9 -18.09 14.25 2.91
CA ASN A 9 -17.48 15.13 3.87
C ASN A 9 -16.59 16.15 3.09
N PRO A 10 -17.10 17.32 2.66
CA PRO A 10 -16.38 18.26 1.80
C PRO A 10 -15.14 18.87 2.46
N THR A 11 -15.03 18.73 3.78
CA THR A 11 -13.91 19.26 4.56
C THR A 11 -12.66 18.40 4.54
N SER A 12 -12.75 17.12 4.16
CA SER A 12 -11.59 16.23 4.07
C SER A 12 -10.75 16.45 2.81
N ASP A 13 -11.39 16.77 1.68
CA ASP A 13 -10.68 16.90 0.38
C ASP A 13 -9.75 18.11 0.32
N VAL A 14 -10.05 19.19 1.06
CA VAL A 14 -9.22 20.41 1.04
C VAL A 14 -7.91 20.25 1.79
N SER A 15 -7.87 19.36 2.79
CA SER A 15 -6.68 19.10 3.63
C SER A 15 -5.97 17.80 3.26
N ALA A 16 -6.53 16.99 2.38
CA ALA A 16 -5.95 15.72 1.96
C ALA A 16 -4.61 15.93 1.24
N ILE A 17 -3.59 15.17 1.66
CA ILE A 17 -2.27 15.17 1.00
C ILE A 17 -2.34 14.38 -0.30
N ILE A 18 -3.00 13.21 -0.28
CA ILE A 18 -3.30 12.40 -1.45
C ILE A 18 -4.79 12.50 -1.73
N LYS A 19 -5.14 13.21 -2.80
CA LYS A 19 -6.54 13.42 -3.15
C LYS A 19 -7.14 12.19 -3.80
N ARG A 20 -8.42 11.93 -3.51
CA ARG A 20 -9.19 10.85 -4.14
C ARG A 20 -9.12 10.91 -5.67
N ASP A 21 -9.31 12.08 -6.25
CA ASP A 21 -9.37 12.28 -7.71
C ASP A 21 -8.03 12.06 -8.42
N TRP A 22 -6.94 11.91 -7.70
CA TRP A 22 -5.64 11.60 -8.28
C TRP A 22 -5.45 10.11 -8.60
N TRP A 23 -6.27 9.25 -8.00
CA TRP A 23 -6.31 7.84 -8.32
C TRP A 23 -7.04 7.63 -9.64
N LYS A 24 -6.41 6.92 -10.57
CA LYS A 24 -7.05 6.52 -11.82
C LYS A 24 -7.79 5.21 -11.65
N LYS A 25 -8.96 5.12 -12.25
CA LYS A 25 -9.76 3.90 -12.23
C LYS A 25 -9.20 2.89 -13.22
N TRP A 26 -9.06 1.66 -12.76
CA TRP A 26 -8.84 0.50 -13.61
C TRP A 26 -10.16 -0.19 -13.86
N GLU A 27 -10.76 0.03 -15.02
CA GLU A 27 -12.09 -0.48 -15.37
C GLU A 27 -12.13 -1.96 -15.78
N PRO A 28 -11.09 -2.53 -16.48
CA PRO A 28 -11.10 -3.94 -16.84
C PRO A 28 -11.19 -4.85 -15.62
N LYS A 29 -11.92 -5.98 -15.76
CA LYS A 29 -12.05 -6.97 -14.67
C LYS A 29 -10.73 -7.68 -14.35
N ALA A 30 -9.89 -7.91 -15.37
CA ALA A 30 -8.58 -8.50 -15.20
C ALA A 30 -7.53 -7.42 -15.00
N LEU A 31 -6.53 -7.70 -14.18
CA LEU A 31 -5.36 -6.84 -14.04
C LEU A 31 -4.59 -6.74 -15.37
N PRO A 32 -3.85 -5.65 -15.60
CA PRO A 32 -2.96 -5.57 -16.75
C PRO A 32 -1.84 -6.60 -16.66
N ASN A 33 -1.08 -6.77 -17.75
CA ASN A 33 0.15 -7.55 -17.70
C ASN A 33 1.16 -6.83 -16.80
N LEU A 34 1.49 -7.47 -15.67
CA LEU A 34 2.39 -6.91 -14.67
C LEU A 34 3.84 -7.27 -15.00
N HIS A 35 4.71 -6.27 -15.06
CA HIS A 35 6.14 -6.42 -15.29
C HIS A 35 6.95 -6.53 -14.01
N TYR A 36 6.38 -6.12 -12.91
CA TYR A 36 6.97 -6.17 -11.58
C TYR A 36 5.86 -6.17 -10.53
N VAL A 37 5.97 -7.01 -9.53
CA VAL A 37 5.02 -7.08 -8.41
C VAL A 37 5.76 -6.87 -7.10
N MET A 38 5.22 -6.04 -6.25
CA MET A 38 5.77 -5.76 -4.92
C MET A 38 4.65 -5.77 -3.87
N GLN A 39 4.97 -6.34 -2.72
CA GLN A 39 4.12 -6.24 -1.53
C GLN A 39 4.74 -5.31 -0.51
N SER A 40 3.91 -4.49 0.12
CA SER A 40 4.29 -3.54 1.17
C SER A 40 3.52 -3.85 2.44
N TYR A 41 4.27 -4.03 3.53
CA TYR A 41 3.74 -4.45 4.83
C TYR A 41 3.95 -3.37 5.88
N ASP A 42 2.89 -3.02 6.57
CA ASP A 42 2.94 -2.38 7.88
C ASP A 42 2.47 -3.39 8.93
N THR A 43 3.37 -3.82 9.81
CA THR A 43 3.10 -4.86 10.77
C THR A 43 2.86 -4.29 12.16
N ALA A 44 1.80 -4.74 12.80
CA ALA A 44 1.54 -4.48 14.20
C ALA A 44 1.12 -5.80 14.84
N PHE A 45 1.89 -6.28 15.78
CA PHE A 45 1.46 -7.35 16.69
C PHE A 45 2.03 -7.06 18.07
N SER A 46 1.17 -7.07 19.06
CA SER A 46 1.57 -7.01 20.46
C SER A 46 0.90 -8.15 21.22
N LYS A 47 1.43 -8.45 22.39
CA LYS A 47 0.82 -9.42 23.29
C LYS A 47 -0.50 -8.93 23.89
N ASP A 48 -0.75 -7.63 23.80
CA ASP A 48 -1.96 -6.99 24.29
C ASP A 48 -2.99 -6.91 23.18
N SER A 49 -4.10 -7.59 23.34
CA SER A 49 -5.15 -7.88 22.35
C SER A 49 -5.96 -6.68 21.82
N GLN A 50 -5.52 -5.45 22.06
CA GLN A 50 -6.14 -4.20 21.53
C GLN A 50 -5.20 -3.46 20.57
N SER A 51 -4.20 -4.12 20.04
CA SER A 51 -3.18 -3.52 19.20
C SER A 51 -3.70 -3.14 17.82
N ASP A 52 -2.93 -2.28 17.19
CA ASP A 52 -3.09 -1.73 15.86
C ASP A 52 -3.28 -2.81 14.77
N TYR A 53 -3.81 -2.43 13.65
CA TYR A 53 -3.93 -3.30 12.49
C TYR A 53 -2.57 -3.56 11.84
N SER A 54 -2.38 -4.78 11.33
CA SER A 54 -1.40 -5.03 10.29
C SER A 54 -2.05 -4.83 8.92
N ALA A 55 -1.34 -4.21 8.00
CA ALA A 55 -1.81 -3.95 6.66
C ALA A 55 -0.81 -4.47 5.61
N ILE A 56 -1.34 -4.99 4.51
CA ILE A 56 -0.60 -5.48 3.36
C ILE A 56 -1.21 -4.87 2.11
N THR A 57 -0.42 -4.22 1.28
CA THR A 57 -0.84 -3.80 -0.05
C THR A 57 0.06 -4.45 -1.10
N THR A 58 -0.55 -4.93 -2.18
CA THR A 58 0.14 -5.53 -3.32
C THR A 58 0.03 -4.60 -4.52
N TRP A 59 1.15 -4.34 -5.16
CA TRP A 59 1.31 -3.36 -6.22
C TRP A 59 1.95 -3.98 -7.44
N GLY A 60 1.55 -3.53 -8.61
CA GLY A 60 2.14 -3.94 -9.87
C GLY A 60 2.61 -2.75 -10.72
N VAL A 61 3.67 -2.96 -11.49
CA VAL A 61 4.10 -2.05 -12.54
C VAL A 61 3.62 -2.59 -13.88
N PHE A 62 3.00 -1.75 -14.68
CA PHE A 62 2.54 -2.08 -16.02
C PHE A 62 2.82 -0.94 -17.00
N TYR A 63 2.69 -1.24 -18.29
CA TYR A 63 2.83 -0.27 -19.37
C TYR A 63 1.60 -0.34 -20.25
N GLU A 64 0.96 0.80 -20.51
CA GLU A 64 -0.17 0.86 -21.44
C GLU A 64 0.28 0.61 -22.89
N ASN A 65 1.51 1.02 -23.20
CA ASN A 65 2.18 0.78 -24.49
C ASN A 65 3.64 0.43 -24.21
N GLU A 66 4.26 -0.40 -25.04
CA GLU A 66 5.65 -0.85 -24.87
C GLU A 66 6.68 0.32 -24.80
N ALA A 67 6.39 1.44 -25.41
CA ALA A 67 7.24 2.65 -25.39
C ALA A 67 6.75 3.73 -24.42
N GLY A 68 5.68 3.46 -23.66
CA GLY A 68 5.10 4.40 -22.71
C GLY A 68 5.80 4.41 -21.35
N PRO A 69 5.46 5.39 -20.51
CA PRO A 69 5.96 5.43 -19.15
C PRO A 69 5.36 4.29 -18.31
N ALA A 70 6.10 3.87 -17.28
CA ALA A 70 5.61 2.93 -16.30
C ALA A 70 4.41 3.50 -15.55
N GLN A 71 3.40 2.68 -15.35
CA GLN A 71 2.22 2.95 -14.54
C GLN A 71 2.21 2.00 -13.34
N ILE A 72 1.55 2.40 -12.27
CA ILE A 72 1.43 1.63 -11.04
C ILE A 72 -0.02 1.29 -10.80
N ILE A 73 -0.31 0.06 -10.41
CA ILE A 73 -1.64 -0.39 -10.02
C ILE A 73 -1.65 -1.04 -8.66
N LEU A 74 -2.62 -0.66 -7.83
CA LEU A 74 -2.96 -1.37 -6.61
C LEU A 74 -3.68 -2.66 -6.98
N CYS A 75 -3.05 -3.80 -6.70
CA CYS A 75 -3.56 -5.13 -7.09
C CYS A 75 -4.41 -5.77 -6.01
N ASP A 76 -4.06 -5.54 -4.74
CA ASP A 76 -4.76 -6.09 -3.59
C ASP A 76 -4.44 -5.30 -2.31
N ALA A 77 -5.34 -5.38 -1.32
CA ALA A 77 -5.11 -4.84 0.01
C ALA A 77 -5.80 -5.70 1.06
N ARG A 78 -5.09 -6.00 2.14
CA ARG A 78 -5.59 -6.76 3.29
C ARG A 78 -5.21 -6.04 4.58
N ARG A 79 -6.11 -6.04 5.53
CA ARG A 79 -5.88 -5.50 6.87
C ARG A 79 -6.57 -6.37 7.91
N GLY A 80 -5.92 -6.54 9.04
CA GLY A 80 -6.50 -7.30 10.15
C GLY A 80 -5.68 -7.15 11.42
N ARG A 81 -6.29 -7.54 12.53
CA ARG A 81 -5.62 -7.69 13.83
C ARG A 81 -5.19 -9.14 13.96
N TRP A 82 -3.99 -9.43 13.46
CA TRP A 82 -3.45 -10.78 13.40
C TRP A 82 -2.36 -10.96 14.44
N ASP A 83 -2.39 -12.09 15.13
CA ASP A 83 -1.24 -12.52 15.88
C ASP A 83 -0.09 -12.95 14.96
N PHE A 84 1.10 -13.19 15.48
CA PHE A 84 2.26 -13.50 14.66
C PHE A 84 2.08 -14.76 13.80
N PRO A 85 1.59 -15.91 14.35
CA PRO A 85 1.32 -17.10 13.54
C PRO A 85 0.35 -16.85 12.39
N GLU A 86 -0.69 -16.07 12.62
CA GLU A 86 -1.69 -15.74 11.61
C GLU A 86 -1.11 -14.79 10.55
N LEU A 87 -0.41 -13.74 10.95
CA LEU A 87 0.29 -12.83 10.03
C LEU A 87 1.28 -13.59 9.15
N ARG A 88 2.06 -14.50 9.73
CA ARG A 88 2.99 -15.35 8.99
C ARG A 88 2.27 -16.21 7.95
N ARG A 89 1.17 -16.85 8.31
CA ARG A 89 0.35 -17.67 7.40
C ARG A 89 -0.19 -16.81 6.24
N ILE A 90 -0.75 -15.65 6.56
CA ILE A 90 -1.27 -14.70 5.55
C ILE A 90 -0.16 -14.23 4.62
N ALA A 91 1.00 -13.87 5.16
CA ALA A 91 2.14 -13.44 4.34
C ALA A 91 2.59 -14.54 3.37
N LEU A 92 2.58 -15.81 3.77
CA LEU A 92 2.91 -16.94 2.90
C LEU A 92 1.84 -17.17 1.83
N GLU A 93 0.57 -17.04 2.15
CA GLU A 93 -0.54 -17.13 1.19
C GLU A 93 -0.43 -16.03 0.14
N GLU A 94 -0.25 -14.80 0.57
CA GLU A 94 -0.08 -13.64 -0.32
C GLU A 94 1.15 -13.77 -1.22
N TYR A 95 2.27 -14.23 -0.67
CA TYR A 95 3.48 -14.48 -1.46
C TYR A 95 3.26 -15.54 -2.53
N LYS A 96 2.64 -16.67 -2.18
CA LYS A 96 2.36 -17.76 -3.13
C LYS A 96 1.38 -17.34 -4.23
N TYR A 97 0.42 -16.50 -3.90
CA TYR A 97 -0.59 -16.05 -4.86
C TYR A 97 -0.04 -15.03 -5.84
N TRP A 98 0.74 -14.06 -5.35
CA TRP A 98 1.20 -12.93 -6.14
C TRP A 98 2.59 -13.09 -6.74
N ASP A 99 3.39 -13.99 -6.19
CA ASP A 99 4.81 -14.23 -6.59
C ASP A 99 5.61 -12.93 -6.75
N PRO A 100 5.64 -12.05 -5.75
CA PRO A 100 6.26 -10.74 -5.87
C PRO A 100 7.79 -10.83 -5.93
N GLU A 101 8.40 -9.96 -6.72
CA GLU A 101 9.85 -9.80 -6.78
C GLU A 101 10.42 -9.13 -5.52
N CYS A 102 9.58 -8.44 -4.76
CA CYS A 102 9.99 -7.78 -3.51
C CYS A 102 8.85 -7.81 -2.48
N VAL A 103 9.19 -8.21 -1.27
CA VAL A 103 8.35 -8.02 -0.07
C VAL A 103 9.00 -6.96 0.78
N LEU A 104 8.37 -5.80 0.90
CA LEU A 104 8.88 -4.64 1.63
C LEU A 104 8.25 -4.58 3.01
N ILE A 105 9.08 -4.66 4.06
CA ILE A 105 8.64 -4.65 5.46
C ILE A 105 9.38 -3.56 6.21
N GLU A 106 8.65 -2.73 6.97
CA GLU A 106 9.28 -1.74 7.84
C GLU A 106 10.14 -2.41 8.92
N ALA A 107 11.38 -1.95 9.07
CA ALA A 107 12.33 -2.45 10.07
C ALA A 107 12.01 -1.88 11.46
N LYS A 108 10.92 -2.34 12.03
CA LYS A 108 10.52 -2.04 13.42
C LYS A 108 10.37 -3.34 14.22
N ALA A 109 10.17 -3.24 15.53
CA ALA A 109 10.11 -4.38 16.43
C ALA A 109 9.11 -5.46 15.97
N SER A 110 7.98 -5.05 15.39
CA SER A 110 6.95 -5.97 14.86
C SER A 110 7.29 -6.55 13.48
N GLY A 111 8.08 -5.87 12.64
CA GLY A 111 8.43 -6.34 11.30
C GLY A 111 9.62 -7.30 11.26
N MET A 112 10.54 -7.20 12.21
CA MET A 112 11.78 -7.98 12.20
C MET A 112 11.58 -9.49 12.35
N PRO A 113 10.72 -10.02 13.26
CA PRO A 113 10.47 -11.44 13.34
C PRO A 113 9.87 -12.01 12.05
N LEU A 114 8.92 -11.31 11.42
CA LEU A 114 8.34 -11.72 10.15
C LEU A 114 9.41 -11.73 9.03
N THR A 115 10.25 -10.71 8.99
CA THR A 115 11.37 -10.63 8.04
C THR A 115 12.30 -11.84 8.14
N GLN A 116 12.68 -12.22 9.36
CA GLN A 116 13.56 -13.38 9.59
C GLN A 116 12.94 -14.69 9.12
N GLU A 117 11.68 -14.93 9.47
CA GLU A 117 10.94 -16.12 9.05
C GLU A 117 10.82 -16.22 7.54
N LEU A 118 10.38 -15.15 6.88
CA LEU A 118 10.20 -15.14 5.43
C LEU A 118 11.52 -15.31 4.68
N ARG A 119 12.62 -14.69 5.14
CA ARG A 119 13.95 -14.87 4.55
C ARG A 119 14.46 -16.30 4.68
N GLN A 120 14.21 -16.97 5.81
CA GLN A 120 14.56 -18.38 5.99
C GLN A 120 13.84 -19.30 5.00
N MET A 121 12.67 -18.87 4.53
CA MET A 121 11.90 -19.58 3.50
C MET A 121 12.31 -19.21 2.06
N GLY A 122 13.34 -18.37 1.88
CA GLY A 122 13.80 -17.92 0.58
C GLY A 122 12.98 -16.79 -0.05
N ILE A 123 12.12 -16.14 0.70
CA ILE A 123 11.31 -15.03 0.22
C ILE A 123 12.15 -13.74 0.14
N PRO A 124 12.07 -12.96 -0.96
CA PRO A 124 12.89 -11.77 -1.18
C PRO A 124 12.38 -10.57 -0.35
N VAL A 125 12.72 -10.54 0.94
CA VAL A 125 12.33 -9.44 1.84
C VAL A 125 13.37 -8.34 1.85
N THR A 126 12.91 -7.11 1.57
CA THR A 126 13.66 -5.87 1.75
C THR A 126 13.10 -5.13 2.96
N ASN A 127 13.96 -4.70 3.87
CA ASN A 127 13.54 -3.87 4.99
C ASN A 127 13.60 -2.39 4.62
N TYR A 128 12.55 -1.69 4.98
CA TYR A 128 12.47 -0.24 4.93
C TYR A 128 12.74 0.34 6.31
N THR A 129 13.67 1.27 6.41
CA THR A 129 13.95 2.00 7.65
C THR A 129 13.69 3.47 7.42
N PRO A 130 12.66 4.06 8.05
CA PRO A 130 12.45 5.50 7.98
C PRO A 130 13.67 6.25 8.52
N SER A 131 14.14 7.28 7.83
CA SER A 131 15.20 8.14 8.31
C SER A 131 14.73 8.94 9.54
N ARG A 132 15.64 9.20 10.48
CA ARG A 132 15.34 10.04 11.65
C ARG A 132 14.86 11.42 11.19
N GLY A 133 13.77 11.91 11.78
CA GLY A 133 13.13 13.19 11.44
C GLY A 133 12.24 13.15 10.20
N ASN A 134 12.09 11.99 9.56
CA ASN A 134 11.14 11.79 8.46
C ASN A 134 9.85 11.19 9.01
N ASP A 135 9.00 12.06 9.55
CA ASP A 135 7.70 11.66 10.09
C ASP A 135 6.75 11.16 8.99
N LYS A 136 5.65 10.57 9.40
CA LYS A 136 4.63 10.03 8.49
C LYS A 136 4.13 11.09 7.51
N PHE A 137 3.85 12.30 7.98
CA PHE A 137 3.37 13.40 7.17
C PHE A 137 4.37 13.73 6.03
N THR A 138 5.64 13.86 6.35
CA THR A 138 6.72 14.09 5.36
C THR A 138 6.82 12.95 4.35
N ARG A 139 6.70 11.70 4.80
CA ARG A 139 6.74 10.52 3.90
C ARG A 139 5.59 10.53 2.91
N VAL A 140 4.36 10.80 3.37
CA VAL A 140 3.17 10.87 2.52
C VAL A 140 3.28 12.03 1.53
N ASN A 141 3.70 13.22 1.98
CA ASN A 141 3.94 14.35 1.09
C ASN A 141 4.97 14.05 0.00
N SER A 142 5.98 13.26 0.30
CA SER A 142 7.03 12.91 -0.67
C SER A 142 6.54 12.07 -1.83
N VAL A 143 5.44 11.34 -1.68
CA VAL A 143 4.85 10.49 -2.73
C VAL A 143 3.59 11.10 -3.37
N ALA A 144 3.03 12.15 -2.79
CA ALA A 144 1.86 12.83 -3.32
C ALA A 144 1.99 13.25 -4.80
N PRO A 145 3.15 13.77 -5.28
CA PRO A 145 3.33 14.11 -6.69
C PRO A 145 3.18 12.92 -7.65
N ILE A 146 3.46 11.70 -7.20
CA ILE A 146 3.28 10.48 -8.01
C ILE A 146 1.79 10.26 -8.29
N PHE A 147 0.93 10.48 -7.30
CA PHE A 147 -0.52 10.41 -7.47
C PHE A 147 -1.04 11.54 -8.33
N GLU A 148 -0.58 12.77 -8.09
CA GLU A 148 -0.98 13.94 -8.85
C GLU A 148 -0.64 13.82 -10.34
N SER A 149 0.45 13.15 -10.69
CA SER A 149 0.83 12.87 -12.08
C SER A 149 -0.15 11.94 -12.82
N GLY A 150 -1.03 11.25 -12.10
CA GLY A 150 -2.03 10.35 -12.66
C GLY A 150 -1.50 8.98 -13.09
N MET A 151 -0.37 8.53 -12.56
CA MET A 151 0.20 7.21 -12.90
C MET A 151 -0.22 6.09 -11.95
N VAL A 152 -1.04 6.36 -10.93
CA VAL A 152 -1.48 5.37 -9.94
C VAL A 152 -2.93 4.97 -10.20
N TYR A 153 -3.14 3.68 -10.43
CA TYR A 153 -4.43 3.07 -10.72
C TYR A 153 -4.92 2.21 -9.57
N ALA A 154 -6.23 2.11 -9.43
CA ALA A 154 -6.88 1.17 -8.54
C ALA A 154 -8.14 0.61 -9.19
N PRO A 155 -8.48 -0.68 -8.95
CA PRO A 155 -9.73 -1.26 -9.44
C PRO A 155 -10.93 -0.76 -8.62
N GLU A 156 -12.13 -0.85 -9.20
CA GLU A 156 -13.38 -0.52 -8.50
C GLU A 156 -13.82 -1.68 -7.62
N THR A 157 -13.20 -1.84 -6.47
CA THR A 157 -13.49 -2.88 -5.47
C THR A 157 -13.66 -2.26 -4.09
N VAL A 158 -14.34 -2.98 -3.18
CA VAL A 158 -14.55 -2.51 -1.80
C VAL A 158 -13.21 -2.27 -1.08
N TRP A 159 -12.28 -3.21 -1.18
CA TRP A 159 -10.99 -3.11 -0.52
C TRP A 159 -10.10 -1.99 -1.10
N ALA A 160 -10.17 -1.73 -2.41
CA ALA A 160 -9.45 -0.61 -3.01
C ALA A 160 -10.01 0.73 -2.56
N GLU A 161 -11.34 0.81 -2.45
CA GLU A 161 -12.02 1.99 -1.93
C GLU A 161 -11.62 2.30 -0.48
N GLU A 162 -11.47 1.29 0.37
CA GLU A 162 -10.96 1.46 1.74
C GLU A 162 -9.57 2.09 1.78
N VAL A 163 -8.67 1.67 0.89
CA VAL A 163 -7.32 2.25 0.76
C VAL A 163 -7.38 3.71 0.32
N ILE A 164 -8.20 4.00 -0.71
CA ILE A 164 -8.37 5.35 -1.26
C ILE A 164 -8.95 6.29 -0.20
N GLU A 165 -10.00 5.86 0.52
CA GLU A 165 -10.62 6.62 1.60
C GLU A 165 -9.64 6.97 2.71
N GLU A 166 -8.86 6.00 3.16
CA GLU A 166 -7.88 6.21 4.22
C GLU A 166 -6.78 7.18 3.79
N CYS A 167 -6.30 7.08 2.55
CA CYS A 167 -5.35 8.03 1.99
C CYS A 167 -5.94 9.44 1.88
N ALA A 168 -7.20 9.57 1.46
CA ALA A 168 -7.89 10.84 1.32
C ALA A 168 -8.21 11.48 2.69
N ALA A 169 -8.44 10.69 3.73
CA ALA A 169 -8.69 11.17 5.07
C ALA A 169 -7.42 11.59 5.82
N PHE A 170 -6.24 11.11 5.42
CA PHE A 170 -4.98 11.43 6.09
C PHE A 170 -4.61 12.92 5.94
N PRO A 171 -4.18 13.65 7.00
CA PRO A 171 -3.79 13.14 8.33
C PRO A 171 -4.91 13.09 9.37
N ALA A 172 -6.14 13.46 9.04
CA ALA A 172 -7.24 13.60 10.00
C ALA A 172 -8.04 12.30 10.25
N GLY A 173 -7.77 11.22 9.50
CA GLY A 173 -8.46 9.94 9.63
C GLY A 173 -8.13 9.19 10.91
N GLU A 174 -9.03 8.28 11.32
CA GLU A 174 -8.84 7.43 12.50
C GLU A 174 -7.78 6.34 12.29
N HIS A 175 -7.61 5.89 11.05
CA HIS A 175 -6.68 4.84 10.66
C HIS A 175 -5.71 5.35 9.62
N ASP A 176 -4.50 4.83 9.64
CA ASP A 176 -3.43 5.21 8.72
C ASP A 176 -2.50 4.04 8.36
N ASP A 177 -2.95 2.81 8.64
CA ASP A 177 -2.17 1.58 8.38
C ASP A 177 -1.94 1.35 6.88
N TYR A 178 -2.96 1.58 6.06
CA TYR A 178 -2.83 1.54 4.60
C TYR A 178 -1.97 2.69 4.08
N VAL A 179 -2.10 3.88 4.67
CA VAL A 179 -1.29 5.04 4.26
C VAL A 179 0.21 4.75 4.38
N ASP A 180 0.63 4.09 5.45
CA ASP A 180 2.04 3.69 5.62
C ASP A 180 2.49 2.72 4.53
N THR A 181 1.69 1.68 4.23
CA THR A 181 2.03 0.73 3.17
C THR A 181 2.09 1.40 1.79
N VAL A 182 1.17 2.33 1.51
CA VAL A 182 1.11 3.10 0.27
C VAL A 182 2.34 3.99 0.11
N ALA A 183 2.64 4.82 1.10
CA ALA A 183 3.79 5.72 1.05
C ALA A 183 5.12 4.96 0.89
N GLN A 184 5.27 3.85 1.61
CA GLN A 184 6.42 2.97 1.55
C GLN A 184 6.58 2.34 0.15
N ALA A 185 5.51 1.83 -0.45
CA ALA A 185 5.52 1.22 -1.78
C ALA A 185 5.87 2.23 -2.87
N LEU A 186 5.20 3.37 -2.92
CA LEU A 186 5.41 4.40 -3.95
C LEU A 186 6.82 4.99 -3.88
N ARG A 187 7.33 5.21 -2.66
CA ARG A 187 8.70 5.63 -2.46
C ARG A 187 9.69 4.60 -3.00
N ARG A 188 9.46 3.30 -2.74
CA ARG A 188 10.31 2.22 -3.25
C ARG A 188 10.32 2.14 -4.77
N PHE A 189 9.18 2.33 -5.43
CA PHE A 189 9.12 2.38 -6.90
C PHE A 189 9.96 3.53 -7.47
N ARG A 190 9.92 4.70 -6.85
CA ARG A 190 10.73 5.85 -7.28
C ARG A 190 12.23 5.60 -7.06
N GLU A 191 12.62 5.12 -5.87
CA GLU A 191 14.01 4.80 -5.54
C GLU A 191 14.56 3.65 -6.40
N GLY A 192 13.72 2.74 -6.82
CA GLY A 192 14.04 1.63 -7.73
C GLY A 192 14.14 2.03 -9.21
N GLY A 193 13.82 3.28 -9.55
CA GLY A 193 13.91 3.79 -10.91
C GLY A 193 12.78 3.33 -11.85
N PHE A 194 11.69 2.78 -11.32
CA PHE A 194 10.51 2.43 -12.12
C PHE A 194 9.72 3.68 -12.54
N ILE A 195 9.72 4.68 -11.69
CA ILE A 195 9.03 5.96 -11.91
C ILE A 195 9.96 7.12 -11.58
N THR A 196 9.76 8.24 -12.23
CA THR A 196 10.52 9.49 -12.06
C THR A 196 9.76 10.52 -11.22
#